data_b4950b846ba1ec28607a7d2226c40259
#
_entry.id   b4950b846ba1ec28607a7d2226c40259
#
_cell.length_a   1.000
_cell.length_b   1.000
_cell.length_c   1.000
_cell.angle_alpha   90.00
_cell.angle_beta   90.00
_cell.angle_gamma   90.00
#
_symmetry.space_group_name_H-M   'P 1'
#
loop_
_entity.id
_entity.type
_entity.pdbx_description
1 polymer ?
#
loop_
_entity_poly.entity_id
_entity_poly.type
_entity_poly.pdbx_seq_one_letter_code
_entity_poly.pdbx_strand_id
1 'polypeptide(L)'
;MVCLYGGRPFFITGCVAMFIDFHTHIFPPSICKRRERYCRLDPWFNSLYANPRAHMATAEDLITEMDASGVDAAVTFSFGWTNHDLIKETNSYVIDAMRRYPKRLYGMAVLQPTAGAEAVRELERCAEAGMIGLGELMPHGQGYRLSDIQLLTPLMEIARHYQLLVLSHCSEPVGHLYPGKGDVSLQDIVTFLTAFPEIRFVAAHWGGGLPFYHLMPEIQRVTANVWYDTAATIYLYRDAIFPAAIQLVGAERILFASDYGLIRQQRIIDHIKQAGLADEAIEMILGKNAQGLLGL
;
A
#
# COMPACT_ATOMS: atom_id res chain seq x y z
N MET A 1 21.56 27.84 7.71
CA MET A 1 22.70 27.92 8.64
C MET A 1 23.92 27.46 7.89
N VAL A 2 24.92 28.32 7.69
CA VAL A 2 26.11 27.98 6.92
C VAL A 2 27.18 27.48 7.89
N CYS A 3 27.54 26.20 7.85
CA CYS A 3 28.71 25.66 8.56
C CYS A 3 29.89 25.65 7.61
N LEU A 4 31.00 26.28 8.00
CA LEU A 4 32.25 26.27 7.26
C LEU A 4 33.14 25.12 7.75
N TYR A 5 33.47 24.19 6.89
CA TYR A 5 34.55 23.23 7.09
C TYR A 5 35.51 23.30 5.89
N GLY A 6 36.75 23.62 6.15
CA GLY A 6 37.80 23.61 5.11
C GLY A 6 37.66 24.68 4.03
N GLY A 7 37.08 25.85 4.29
CA GLY A 7 37.13 27.04 3.42
C GLY A 7 36.32 26.96 2.12
N ARG A 8 35.45 25.97 1.95
CA ARG A 8 34.48 25.91 0.84
C ARG A 8 33.06 25.91 1.39
N PRO A 9 32.13 26.72 0.82
CA PRO A 9 30.70 26.64 1.24
C PRO A 9 30.12 25.31 0.76
N PHE A 10 29.79 24.43 1.71
CA PHE A 10 28.93 23.29 1.46
C PHE A 10 27.49 23.79 1.53
N PHE A 11 26.83 23.88 0.40
CA PHE A 11 25.38 24.04 0.37
C PHE A 11 24.80 22.67 0.73
N ILE A 12 24.36 22.51 1.98
CA ILE A 12 23.40 21.48 2.31
C ILE A 12 22.11 21.91 1.60
N THR A 13 21.88 21.43 0.39
CA THR A 13 20.55 21.39 -0.18
C THR A 13 19.77 20.46 0.74
N GLY A 14 19.09 21.04 1.74
CA GLY A 14 18.14 20.32 2.55
C GLY A 14 17.08 19.77 1.59
N CYS A 15 17.15 18.48 1.30
CA CYS A 15 16.03 17.79 0.68
C CYS A 15 14.88 17.95 1.69
N VAL A 16 13.89 18.77 1.34
CA VAL A 16 12.69 18.89 2.15
C VAL A 16 12.12 17.47 2.24
N ALA A 17 12.01 16.93 3.45
CA ALA A 17 11.50 15.58 3.64
C ALA A 17 10.06 15.55 3.11
N MET A 18 9.86 14.90 1.96
CA MET A 18 8.52 14.70 1.38
C MET A 18 7.74 13.73 2.24
N PHE A 19 6.49 14.05 2.57
CA PHE A 19 5.57 13.09 3.17
C PHE A 19 4.87 12.32 2.06
N ILE A 20 4.96 10.99 2.11
CA ILE A 20 4.41 10.10 1.08
C ILE A 20 3.52 9.06 1.75
N ASP A 21 2.22 9.12 1.47
CA ASP A 21 1.25 8.12 1.91
C ASP A 21 1.27 6.91 0.97
N PHE A 22 1.65 5.75 1.47
CA PHE A 22 1.89 4.57 0.64
C PHE A 22 0.65 3.69 0.42
N HIS A 23 -0.54 4.07 1.00
CA HIS A 23 -1.74 3.25 0.91
C HIS A 23 -2.99 4.14 0.91
N THR A 24 -3.52 4.38 -0.29
CA THR A 24 -4.74 5.18 -0.45
C THR A 24 -5.65 4.58 -1.53
N HIS A 25 -6.97 4.67 -1.32
CA HIS A 25 -7.96 4.17 -2.24
C HIS A 25 -8.71 5.30 -2.93
N ILE A 26 -8.82 5.23 -4.27
CA ILE A 26 -9.65 6.15 -5.04
C ILE A 26 -10.62 5.41 -5.97
N PHE A 27 -11.79 6.00 -6.14
CA PHE A 27 -12.86 5.46 -6.97
C PHE A 27 -13.30 6.46 -8.04
N PRO A 28 -13.68 6.00 -9.24
CA PRO A 28 -14.37 6.84 -10.20
C PRO A 28 -15.61 7.50 -9.59
N PRO A 29 -15.91 8.77 -9.92
CA PRO A 29 -17.12 9.44 -9.45
C PRO A 29 -18.42 8.69 -9.78
N SER A 30 -18.42 7.90 -10.87
CA SER A 30 -19.53 7.03 -11.26
C SER A 30 -19.83 5.96 -10.22
N ILE A 31 -18.79 5.37 -9.63
CA ILE A 31 -18.91 4.35 -8.58
C ILE A 31 -19.37 5.00 -7.28
N CYS A 32 -18.76 6.10 -6.87
CA CYS A 32 -19.16 6.83 -5.65
C CYS A 32 -20.65 7.21 -5.67
N LYS A 33 -21.13 7.75 -6.81
CA LYS A 33 -22.53 8.18 -6.99
C LYS A 33 -23.52 7.03 -7.11
N ARG A 34 -23.09 5.85 -7.54
CA ARG A 34 -23.96 4.70 -7.82
C ARG A 34 -23.57 3.47 -6.98
N ARG A 35 -23.08 3.69 -5.77
CA ARG A 35 -22.60 2.66 -4.83
C ARG A 35 -23.48 1.41 -4.82
N GLU A 36 -24.79 1.54 -4.64
CA GLU A 36 -25.71 0.41 -4.59
C GLU A 36 -25.70 -0.48 -5.83
N ARG A 37 -25.48 0.11 -7.02
CA ARG A 37 -25.34 -0.66 -8.25
C ARG A 37 -24.09 -1.55 -8.18
N TYR A 38 -22.96 -1.00 -7.74
CA TYR A 38 -21.68 -1.74 -7.67
C TYR A 38 -21.68 -2.77 -6.53
N CYS A 39 -22.37 -2.49 -5.41
CA CYS A 39 -22.61 -3.48 -4.37
C CYS A 39 -23.40 -4.70 -4.89
N ARG A 40 -24.33 -4.51 -5.83
CA ARG A 40 -25.04 -5.63 -6.46
C ARG A 40 -24.20 -6.40 -7.48
N LEU A 41 -23.22 -5.77 -8.09
CA LEU A 41 -22.33 -6.37 -9.09
C LEU A 41 -21.17 -7.17 -8.47
N ASP A 42 -20.75 -6.78 -7.28
CA ASP A 42 -19.59 -7.38 -6.61
C ASP A 42 -19.92 -7.62 -5.13
N PRO A 43 -20.11 -8.89 -4.71
CA PRO A 43 -20.42 -9.24 -3.31
C PRO A 43 -19.31 -8.86 -2.32
N TRP A 44 -18.04 -8.90 -2.76
CA TRP A 44 -16.92 -8.49 -1.93
C TRP A 44 -16.95 -6.99 -1.67
N PHE A 45 -17.14 -6.19 -2.71
CA PHE A 45 -17.35 -4.75 -2.55
C PHE A 45 -18.55 -4.43 -1.65
N ASN A 46 -19.65 -5.17 -1.80
CA ASN A 46 -20.84 -5.00 -0.96
C ASN A 46 -20.53 -5.20 0.52
N SER A 47 -19.70 -6.18 0.88
CA SER A 47 -19.37 -6.46 2.28
C SER A 47 -18.70 -5.29 2.98
N LEU A 48 -17.97 -4.43 2.24
CA LEU A 48 -17.23 -3.28 2.77
C LEU A 48 -17.99 -1.95 2.59
N TYR A 49 -18.66 -1.78 1.45
CA TYR A 49 -19.21 -0.48 1.03
C TYR A 49 -20.73 -0.40 1.02
N ALA A 50 -21.46 -1.44 1.46
CA ALA A 50 -22.92 -1.36 1.61
C ALA A 50 -23.36 -0.31 2.65
N ASN A 51 -22.54 -0.08 3.68
CA ASN A 51 -22.81 0.96 4.66
C ASN A 51 -22.62 2.35 4.01
N PRO A 52 -23.67 3.21 3.96
CA PRO A 52 -23.55 4.54 3.35
C PRO A 52 -22.55 5.46 4.05
N ARG A 53 -22.15 5.14 5.29
CA ARG A 53 -21.12 5.85 6.03
C ARG A 53 -19.70 5.43 5.65
N ALA A 54 -19.52 4.31 4.93
CA ALA A 54 -18.20 3.95 4.38
C ALA A 54 -17.81 4.99 3.34
N HIS A 55 -16.71 5.70 3.59
CA HIS A 55 -16.26 6.76 2.70
C HIS A 55 -15.66 6.18 1.43
N MET A 56 -15.92 6.80 0.31
CA MET A 56 -15.35 6.49 -1.00
C MET A 56 -14.82 7.78 -1.58
N ALA A 57 -13.51 7.88 -1.73
CA ALA A 57 -12.83 9.09 -2.21
C ALA A 57 -12.62 9.04 -3.72
N THR A 58 -12.75 10.18 -4.37
CA THR A 58 -12.24 10.42 -5.73
C THR A 58 -10.77 10.85 -5.69
N ALA A 59 -10.12 10.97 -6.84
CA ALA A 59 -8.77 11.54 -6.92
C ALA A 59 -8.72 12.98 -6.40
N GLU A 60 -9.76 13.78 -6.68
CA GLU A 60 -9.90 15.15 -6.22
C GLU A 60 -10.03 15.24 -4.70
N ASP A 61 -10.78 14.32 -4.10
CA ASP A 61 -10.92 14.22 -2.63
C ASP A 61 -9.56 13.88 -1.99
N LEU A 62 -8.81 12.93 -2.58
CA LEU A 62 -7.47 12.57 -2.10
C LEU A 62 -6.50 13.77 -2.18
N ILE A 63 -6.46 14.49 -3.29
CA ILE A 63 -5.60 15.68 -3.43
C ILE A 63 -5.97 16.75 -2.38
N THR A 64 -7.26 16.96 -2.15
CA THR A 64 -7.74 17.91 -1.13
C THR A 64 -7.28 17.48 0.27
N GLU A 65 -7.37 16.19 0.61
CA GLU A 65 -6.90 15.67 1.89
C GLU A 65 -5.38 15.78 2.03
N MET A 66 -4.62 15.45 0.96
CA MET A 66 -3.17 15.59 0.94
C MET A 66 -2.73 17.03 1.20
N ASP A 67 -3.37 18.00 0.53
CA ASP A 67 -3.08 19.43 0.72
C ASP A 67 -3.39 19.88 2.15
N ALA A 68 -4.48 19.40 2.74
CA ALA A 68 -4.87 19.70 4.12
C ALA A 68 -3.93 19.08 5.17
N SER A 69 -3.34 17.92 4.86
CA SER A 69 -2.49 17.14 5.77
C SER A 69 -0.98 17.35 5.54
N GLY A 70 -0.60 18.16 4.53
CA GLY A 70 0.80 18.40 4.17
C GLY A 70 1.48 17.16 3.58
N VAL A 71 0.71 16.29 2.90
CA VAL A 71 1.23 15.11 2.18
C VAL A 71 1.58 15.51 0.76
N ASP A 72 2.84 15.28 0.37
CA ASP A 72 3.36 15.70 -0.93
C ASP A 72 2.96 14.76 -2.06
N ALA A 73 2.97 13.45 -1.79
CA ALA A 73 2.62 12.43 -2.76
C ALA A 73 1.87 11.25 -2.11
N ALA A 74 1.14 10.50 -2.91
CA ALA A 74 0.46 9.29 -2.45
C ALA A 74 0.62 8.15 -3.47
N VAL A 75 0.80 6.93 -2.98
CA VAL A 75 0.57 5.71 -3.73
C VAL A 75 -0.91 5.39 -3.64
N THR A 76 -1.55 5.23 -4.80
CA THR A 76 -3.01 5.06 -4.87
C THR A 76 -3.42 3.95 -5.80
N PHE A 77 -4.49 3.31 -5.45
CA PHE A 77 -5.13 2.24 -6.22
C PHE A 77 -6.64 2.25 -5.96
N SER A 78 -7.39 1.43 -6.67
CA SER A 78 -8.81 1.32 -6.42
C SER A 78 -9.10 0.15 -5.48
N PHE A 79 -10.01 -0.72 -5.81
CA PHE A 79 -10.48 -1.85 -5.01
C PHE A 79 -10.17 -3.18 -5.72
N GLY A 80 -9.85 -4.22 -4.97
CA GLY A 80 -9.66 -5.57 -5.50
C GLY A 80 -10.99 -6.22 -5.88
N TRP A 81 -11.54 -5.84 -7.03
CA TRP A 81 -12.81 -6.36 -7.54
C TRP A 81 -12.73 -7.85 -7.89
N THR A 82 -13.82 -8.57 -7.72
CA THR A 82 -13.95 -9.93 -8.26
C THR A 82 -14.23 -9.91 -9.77
N ASN A 83 -14.76 -8.83 -10.30
CA ASN A 83 -15.10 -8.64 -11.71
C ASN A 83 -13.96 -7.95 -12.48
N HIS A 84 -13.45 -8.63 -13.53
CA HIS A 84 -12.32 -8.12 -14.32
C HIS A 84 -12.62 -6.81 -15.08
N ASP A 85 -13.87 -6.61 -15.55
CA ASP A 85 -14.22 -5.37 -16.26
C ASP A 85 -14.20 -4.17 -15.31
N LEU A 86 -14.60 -4.35 -14.05
CA LEU A 86 -14.49 -3.31 -13.02
C LEU A 86 -13.02 -3.00 -12.68
N ILE A 87 -12.16 -4.01 -12.71
CA ILE A 87 -10.71 -3.84 -12.57
C ILE A 87 -10.17 -2.92 -13.66
N LYS A 88 -10.50 -3.20 -14.92
CA LYS A 88 -10.07 -2.37 -16.07
C LYS A 88 -10.61 -0.94 -15.98
N GLU A 89 -11.89 -0.78 -15.60
CA GLU A 89 -12.54 0.53 -15.43
C GLU A 89 -11.77 1.34 -14.37
N THR A 90 -11.51 0.73 -13.20
CA THR A 90 -10.89 1.44 -12.08
C THR A 90 -9.39 1.67 -12.26
N ASN A 91 -8.64 0.73 -12.85
CA ASN A 91 -7.26 0.97 -13.24
C ASN A 91 -7.13 2.11 -14.26
N SER A 92 -8.03 2.17 -15.23
CA SER A 92 -8.05 3.27 -16.20
C SER A 92 -8.30 4.62 -15.54
N TYR A 93 -9.14 4.67 -14.50
CA TYR A 93 -9.34 5.88 -13.69
C TYR A 93 -8.08 6.27 -12.90
N VAL A 94 -7.37 5.31 -12.31
CA VAL A 94 -6.11 5.57 -11.60
C VAL A 94 -5.06 6.11 -12.57
N ILE A 95 -4.93 5.52 -13.78
CA ILE A 95 -4.02 6.03 -14.83
C ILE A 95 -4.36 7.49 -15.20
N ASP A 96 -5.65 7.79 -15.37
CA ASP A 96 -6.09 9.17 -15.64
C ASP A 96 -5.75 10.11 -14.47
N ALA A 97 -5.95 9.68 -13.22
CA ALA A 97 -5.61 10.45 -12.04
C ALA A 97 -4.10 10.76 -11.98
N MET A 98 -3.23 9.78 -12.26
CA MET A 98 -1.77 9.98 -12.36
C MET A 98 -1.40 11.05 -13.39
N ARG A 99 -2.07 11.05 -14.54
CA ARG A 99 -1.83 12.06 -15.61
C ARG A 99 -2.30 13.45 -15.21
N ARG A 100 -3.40 13.56 -14.49
CA ARG A 100 -3.94 14.85 -14.00
C ARG A 100 -3.12 15.41 -12.83
N TYR A 101 -2.55 14.56 -12.01
CA TYR A 101 -1.78 14.94 -10.82
C TYR A 101 -0.37 14.34 -10.83
N PRO A 102 0.47 14.71 -11.83
CA PRO A 102 1.82 14.17 -11.96
C PRO A 102 2.66 14.53 -10.73
N LYS A 103 3.50 13.60 -10.28
CA LYS A 103 4.33 13.69 -9.07
C LYS A 103 3.56 13.76 -7.74
N ARG A 104 2.23 13.82 -7.79
CA ARG A 104 1.38 13.76 -6.60
C ARG A 104 0.80 12.35 -6.41
N LEU A 105 0.41 11.68 -7.51
CA LEU A 105 -0.19 10.35 -7.46
C LEU A 105 0.68 9.34 -8.22
N TYR A 106 1.00 8.24 -7.55
CA TYR A 106 1.69 7.06 -8.07
C TYR A 106 0.73 5.88 -8.02
N GLY A 107 0.29 5.38 -9.18
CA GLY A 107 -0.73 4.33 -9.25
C GLY A 107 -0.17 2.93 -9.10
N MET A 108 -0.93 2.05 -8.47
CA MET A 108 -0.75 0.60 -8.53
C MET A 108 -1.98 -0.05 -9.18
N ALA A 109 -1.75 -1.14 -9.93
CA ALA A 109 -2.80 -1.87 -10.61
C ALA A 109 -3.49 -2.84 -9.67
N VAL A 110 -4.80 -2.73 -9.49
CA VAL A 110 -5.59 -3.81 -8.89
C VAL A 110 -5.81 -4.90 -9.94
N LEU A 111 -5.84 -6.16 -9.53
CA LEU A 111 -6.00 -7.30 -10.44
C LEU A 111 -6.93 -8.36 -9.86
N GLN A 112 -7.49 -9.19 -10.74
CA GLN A 112 -8.14 -10.45 -10.37
C GLN A 112 -7.30 -11.60 -10.94
N PRO A 113 -6.43 -12.21 -10.14
CA PRO A 113 -5.51 -13.23 -10.63
C PRO A 113 -6.21 -14.42 -11.31
N THR A 114 -7.41 -14.79 -10.84
CA THR A 114 -8.18 -15.89 -11.44
C THR A 114 -8.70 -15.61 -12.86
N ALA A 115 -8.59 -14.37 -13.35
CA ALA A 115 -8.85 -14.04 -14.75
C ALA A 115 -7.72 -14.51 -15.70
N GLY A 116 -6.62 -15.07 -15.16
CA GLY A 116 -5.56 -15.71 -15.94
C GLY A 116 -4.90 -14.75 -16.92
N ALA A 117 -4.89 -15.10 -18.22
CA ALA A 117 -4.24 -14.29 -19.25
C ALA A 117 -4.80 -12.86 -19.38
N GLU A 118 -6.04 -12.62 -18.98
CA GLU A 118 -6.61 -11.26 -18.97
C GLU A 118 -5.99 -10.40 -17.87
N ALA A 119 -5.75 -10.98 -16.68
CA ALA A 119 -5.05 -10.29 -15.59
C ALA A 119 -3.61 -9.94 -15.97
N VAL A 120 -2.91 -10.83 -16.68
CA VAL A 120 -1.55 -10.60 -17.19
C VAL A 120 -1.54 -9.42 -18.16
N ARG A 121 -2.40 -9.44 -19.18
CA ARG A 121 -2.50 -8.33 -20.16
C ARG A 121 -2.86 -6.99 -19.51
N GLU A 122 -3.72 -7.02 -18.49
CA GLU A 122 -4.08 -5.81 -17.75
C GLU A 122 -2.92 -5.27 -16.95
N LEU A 123 -2.11 -6.13 -16.30
CA LEU A 123 -0.92 -5.71 -15.59
C LEU A 123 0.11 -5.08 -16.53
N GLU A 124 0.36 -5.71 -17.70
CA GLU A 124 1.24 -5.15 -18.72
C GLU A 124 0.76 -3.76 -19.18
N ARG A 125 -0.52 -3.62 -19.50
CA ARG A 125 -1.12 -2.33 -19.87
C ARG A 125 -0.92 -1.25 -18.80
N CYS A 126 -1.08 -1.62 -17.54
CA CYS A 126 -0.91 -0.70 -16.42
C CYS A 126 0.56 -0.31 -16.22
N ALA A 127 1.49 -1.26 -16.33
CA ALA A 127 2.93 -1.02 -16.25
C ALA A 127 3.41 -0.10 -17.38
N GLU A 128 2.97 -0.34 -18.63
CA GLU A 128 3.26 0.53 -19.78
C GLU A 128 2.68 1.94 -19.63
N ALA A 129 1.58 2.08 -18.88
CA ALA A 129 1.00 3.38 -18.54
C ALA A 129 1.74 4.11 -17.39
N GLY A 130 2.79 3.50 -16.80
CA GLY A 130 3.63 4.08 -15.76
C GLY A 130 3.17 3.78 -14.34
N MET A 131 2.30 2.80 -14.12
CA MET A 131 2.02 2.32 -12.76
C MET A 131 3.26 1.67 -12.15
N ILE A 132 3.45 1.86 -10.85
CA ILE A 132 4.66 1.46 -10.11
C ILE A 132 4.58 0.05 -9.51
N GLY A 133 3.42 -0.57 -9.56
CA GLY A 133 3.21 -1.87 -8.91
C GLY A 133 1.84 -2.46 -9.16
N LEU A 134 1.60 -3.60 -8.52
CA LEU A 134 0.29 -4.22 -8.41
C LEU A 134 -0.12 -4.30 -6.94
N GLY A 135 -1.40 -3.98 -6.67
CA GLY A 135 -1.97 -3.91 -5.32
C GLY A 135 -3.09 -2.88 -5.22
N GLU A 136 -3.84 -2.90 -4.18
CA GLU A 136 -3.77 -3.89 -3.11
C GLU A 136 -4.33 -5.23 -3.59
N LEU A 137 -3.54 -6.30 -3.47
CA LEU A 137 -4.04 -7.66 -3.63
C LEU A 137 -4.93 -7.99 -2.44
N MET A 138 -6.16 -8.47 -2.70
CA MET A 138 -7.15 -8.84 -1.67
C MET A 138 -7.55 -10.32 -1.81
N PRO A 139 -6.64 -11.28 -1.52
CA PRO A 139 -6.86 -12.70 -1.80
C PRO A 139 -8.17 -13.24 -1.24
N HIS A 140 -8.47 -12.90 0.01
CA HIS A 140 -9.66 -13.33 0.75
C HIS A 140 -11.00 -12.87 0.11
N GLY A 141 -10.98 -11.68 -0.52
CA GLY A 141 -12.18 -11.15 -1.20
C GLY A 141 -12.31 -11.61 -2.65
N GLN A 142 -11.20 -11.97 -3.26
CA GLN A 142 -11.11 -12.32 -4.69
C GLN A 142 -11.03 -13.84 -4.94
N GLY A 143 -11.09 -14.67 -3.89
CA GLY A 143 -11.21 -16.13 -3.99
C GLY A 143 -9.93 -16.86 -4.39
N TYR A 144 -8.76 -16.36 -3.98
CA TYR A 144 -7.47 -17.02 -4.12
C TYR A 144 -6.63 -16.85 -2.84
N ARG A 145 -5.47 -17.49 -2.77
CA ARG A 145 -4.53 -17.34 -1.65
C ARG A 145 -3.17 -16.84 -2.18
N LEU A 146 -2.40 -16.15 -1.35
CA LEU A 146 -1.01 -15.80 -1.71
C LEU A 146 -0.13 -17.03 -1.90
N SER A 147 -0.50 -18.16 -1.31
CA SER A 147 0.16 -19.45 -1.51
C SER A 147 -0.21 -20.16 -2.82
N ASP A 148 -1.12 -19.63 -3.63
CA ASP A 148 -1.46 -20.15 -4.94
C ASP A 148 -0.37 -19.78 -5.98
N ILE A 149 0.84 -20.30 -5.78
CA ILE A 149 2.04 -19.89 -6.51
C ILE A 149 1.89 -20.04 -8.01
N GLN A 150 1.29 -21.14 -8.48
CA GLN A 150 1.08 -21.35 -9.92
C GLN A 150 0.16 -20.30 -10.54
N LEU A 151 -0.87 -19.86 -9.82
CA LEU A 151 -1.77 -18.80 -10.24
C LEU A 151 -1.07 -17.44 -10.33
N LEU A 152 -0.18 -17.16 -9.37
CA LEU A 152 0.48 -15.86 -9.26
C LEU A 152 1.75 -15.75 -10.11
N THR A 153 2.39 -16.86 -10.49
CA THR A 153 3.64 -16.86 -11.25
C THR A 153 3.60 -15.98 -12.50
N PRO A 154 2.58 -16.05 -13.39
CA PRO A 154 2.57 -15.19 -14.58
C PRO A 154 2.54 -13.68 -14.27
N LEU A 155 1.86 -13.29 -13.17
CA LEU A 155 1.83 -11.89 -12.72
C LEU A 155 3.19 -11.47 -12.13
N MET A 156 3.86 -12.36 -11.39
CA MET A 156 5.18 -12.09 -10.83
C MET A 156 6.27 -12.01 -11.90
N GLU A 157 6.12 -12.72 -13.01
CA GLU A 157 7.00 -12.58 -14.19
C GLU A 157 6.90 -11.17 -14.79
N ILE A 158 5.69 -10.63 -14.95
CA ILE A 158 5.48 -9.24 -15.38
C ILE A 158 6.00 -8.26 -14.35
N ALA A 159 5.70 -8.48 -13.06
CA ALA A 159 6.20 -7.63 -11.97
C ALA A 159 7.72 -7.54 -11.97
N ARG A 160 8.41 -8.67 -12.21
CA ARG A 160 9.86 -8.75 -12.32
C ARG A 160 10.37 -8.00 -13.55
N HIS A 161 9.73 -8.22 -14.71
CA HIS A 161 10.13 -7.59 -15.97
C HIS A 161 10.07 -6.05 -15.90
N TYR A 162 8.99 -5.50 -15.35
CA TYR A 162 8.79 -4.07 -15.19
C TYR A 162 9.30 -3.51 -13.85
N GLN A 163 9.94 -4.33 -13.00
CA GLN A 163 10.42 -3.94 -11.66
C GLN A 163 9.33 -3.37 -10.76
N LEU A 164 8.11 -3.90 -10.85
CA LEU A 164 6.96 -3.46 -10.10
C LEU A 164 7.06 -3.86 -8.62
N LEU A 165 6.47 -3.03 -7.76
CA LEU A 165 6.18 -3.36 -6.37
C LEU A 165 4.95 -4.28 -6.30
N VAL A 166 4.88 -5.11 -5.27
CA VAL A 166 3.67 -5.88 -4.94
C VAL A 166 3.19 -5.46 -3.55
N LEU A 167 1.98 -4.96 -3.45
CA LEU A 167 1.33 -4.63 -2.18
C LEU A 167 0.16 -5.58 -1.97
N SER A 168 0.09 -6.20 -0.79
CA SER A 168 -1.00 -7.12 -0.46
C SER A 168 -1.59 -6.82 0.90
N HIS A 169 -2.91 -6.95 0.97
CA HIS A 169 -3.62 -7.07 2.23
C HIS A 169 -3.02 -8.19 3.09
N CYS A 170 -2.88 -7.93 4.38
CA CYS A 170 -2.44 -8.89 5.37
C CYS A 170 -3.40 -8.85 6.56
N SER A 171 -3.66 -10.02 7.17
CA SER A 171 -4.62 -10.14 8.26
C SER A 171 -3.96 -10.66 9.52
N GLU A 172 -4.30 -10.07 10.67
CA GLU A 172 -3.87 -10.61 11.96
C GLU A 172 -4.54 -11.97 12.19
N PRO A 173 -3.77 -13.00 12.62
CA PRO A 173 -4.32 -14.34 12.90
C PRO A 173 -5.23 -14.35 14.12
N VAL A 174 -5.20 -13.31 14.92
CA VAL A 174 -5.94 -13.13 16.17
C VAL A 174 -6.63 -11.77 16.23
N GLY A 175 -7.33 -11.47 17.30
CA GLY A 175 -8.02 -10.19 17.52
C GLY A 175 -9.49 -10.22 17.07
N HIS A 176 -10.13 -9.05 17.11
CA HIS A 176 -11.57 -8.94 16.80
C HIS A 176 -11.83 -9.07 15.30
N LEU A 177 -13.06 -9.45 14.98
CA LEU A 177 -13.54 -9.50 13.61
C LEU A 177 -14.09 -8.13 13.20
N TYR A 178 -13.77 -7.70 11.98
CA TYR A 178 -14.31 -6.48 11.37
C TYR A 178 -14.48 -6.70 9.86
N PRO A 179 -15.35 -5.95 9.19
CA PRO A 179 -15.44 -6.01 7.73
C PRO A 179 -14.07 -5.67 7.10
N GLY A 180 -13.63 -6.50 6.17
CA GLY A 180 -12.33 -6.29 5.50
C GLY A 180 -11.13 -6.94 6.17
N LYS A 181 -11.24 -7.53 7.38
CA LYS A 181 -10.11 -8.22 8.00
C LYS A 181 -9.55 -9.32 7.10
N GLY A 182 -10.43 -10.11 6.51
CA GLY A 182 -10.03 -11.25 5.69
C GLY A 182 -9.39 -12.39 6.49
N ASP A 183 -8.71 -13.26 5.76
CA ASP A 183 -8.03 -14.46 6.29
C ASP A 183 -6.65 -14.70 5.63
N VAL A 184 -5.99 -13.62 5.16
CA VAL A 184 -4.65 -13.71 4.58
C VAL A 184 -3.65 -14.11 5.67
N SER A 185 -3.30 -15.38 5.70
CA SER A 185 -2.49 -15.94 6.77
C SER A 185 -1.01 -15.58 6.64
N LEU A 186 -0.30 -15.50 7.78
CA LEU A 186 1.15 -15.32 7.78
C LEU A 186 1.88 -16.45 7.01
N GLN A 187 1.34 -17.66 7.05
CA GLN A 187 1.90 -18.78 6.29
C GLN A 187 1.79 -18.58 4.78
N ASP A 188 0.68 -18.02 4.28
CA ASP A 188 0.53 -17.73 2.86
C ASP A 188 1.51 -16.64 2.42
N ILE A 189 1.69 -15.61 3.24
CA ILE A 189 2.68 -14.55 2.98
C ILE A 189 4.09 -15.12 2.92
N VAL A 190 4.50 -15.95 3.89
CA VAL A 190 5.82 -16.59 3.91
C VAL A 190 6.01 -17.52 2.72
N THR A 191 4.97 -18.25 2.31
CA THR A 191 5.00 -19.12 1.13
C THR A 191 5.22 -18.29 -0.15
N PHE A 192 4.50 -17.17 -0.30
CA PHE A 192 4.69 -16.23 -1.41
C PHE A 192 6.11 -15.66 -1.45
N LEU A 193 6.61 -15.14 -0.33
CA LEU A 193 7.94 -14.54 -0.23
C LEU A 193 9.06 -15.58 -0.51
N THR A 194 8.83 -16.82 -0.12
CA THR A 194 9.78 -17.93 -0.41
C THR A 194 9.82 -18.25 -1.90
N ALA A 195 8.67 -18.21 -2.58
CA ALA A 195 8.58 -18.50 -4.01
C ALA A 195 9.10 -17.34 -4.90
N PHE A 196 8.99 -16.09 -4.41
CA PHE A 196 9.35 -14.89 -5.16
C PHE A 196 10.28 -13.95 -4.35
N PRO A 197 11.48 -14.41 -3.96
CA PRO A 197 12.36 -13.69 -3.03
C PRO A 197 12.90 -12.37 -3.60
N GLU A 198 12.89 -12.17 -4.91
CA GLU A 198 13.34 -10.95 -5.58
C GLU A 198 12.26 -9.87 -5.65
N ILE A 199 11.01 -10.20 -5.41
CA ILE A 199 9.90 -9.25 -5.45
C ILE A 199 9.98 -8.29 -4.26
N ARG A 200 9.95 -6.99 -4.54
CA ARG A 200 9.79 -5.95 -3.52
C ARG A 200 8.35 -5.95 -3.05
N PHE A 201 8.14 -6.41 -1.83
CA PHE A 201 6.81 -6.64 -1.27
C PHE A 201 6.46 -5.64 -0.17
N VAL A 202 5.29 -5.03 -0.26
CA VAL A 202 4.72 -4.20 0.80
C VAL A 202 3.60 -4.98 1.48
N ALA A 203 3.83 -5.33 2.71
CA ALA A 203 2.88 -6.04 3.56
C ALA A 203 1.98 -5.02 4.26
N ALA A 204 0.73 -4.86 3.78
CA ALA A 204 -0.22 -3.91 4.33
C ALA A 204 -0.60 -4.24 5.77
N HIS A 205 -1.02 -3.20 6.53
CA HIS A 205 -1.52 -3.35 7.91
C HIS A 205 -0.51 -4.06 8.83
N TRP A 206 0.74 -3.58 8.84
CA TRP A 206 1.82 -4.20 9.61
C TRP A 206 2.07 -5.68 9.26
N GLY A 207 1.75 -6.05 8.02
CA GLY A 207 1.91 -7.43 7.55
C GLY A 207 1.12 -8.46 8.35
N GLY A 208 -0.02 -8.06 8.94
CA GLY A 208 -0.80 -8.94 9.82
C GLY A 208 -0.01 -9.42 11.05
N GLY A 209 0.98 -8.64 11.52
CA GLY A 209 1.83 -8.99 12.65
C GLY A 209 3.10 -9.78 12.26
N LEU A 210 3.42 -9.92 10.99
CA LEU A 210 4.65 -10.59 10.53
C LEU A 210 5.95 -10.04 11.17
N PRO A 211 6.10 -8.72 11.47
CA PRO A 211 7.27 -8.19 12.17
C PRO A 211 7.59 -8.88 13.49
N PHE A 212 6.58 -9.36 14.24
CA PHE A 212 6.82 -10.04 15.52
C PHE A 212 7.56 -11.38 15.39
N TYR A 213 7.58 -11.95 14.21
CA TYR A 213 8.32 -13.19 13.89
C TYR A 213 9.71 -12.94 13.33
N HIS A 214 10.14 -11.68 13.21
CA HIS A 214 11.43 -11.32 12.60
C HIS A 214 12.65 -11.77 13.44
N LEU A 215 12.45 -12.18 14.69
CA LEU A 215 13.48 -12.82 15.52
C LEU A 215 13.76 -14.27 15.11
N MET A 216 12.95 -14.86 14.24
CA MET A 216 13.20 -16.19 13.67
C MET A 216 14.11 -16.03 12.45
N PRO A 217 15.31 -16.66 12.40
CA PRO A 217 16.27 -16.44 11.30
C PRO A 217 15.72 -16.78 9.91
N GLU A 218 14.82 -17.76 9.82
CA GLU A 218 14.13 -18.12 8.57
C GLU A 218 13.18 -17.03 8.10
N ILE A 219 12.45 -16.39 9.02
CA ILE A 219 11.54 -15.28 8.67
C ILE A 219 12.36 -14.05 8.28
N GLN A 220 13.39 -13.70 9.05
CA GLN A 220 14.30 -12.61 8.71
C GLN A 220 14.86 -12.75 7.29
N ARG A 221 15.21 -13.98 6.88
CA ARG A 221 15.77 -14.24 5.55
C ARG A 221 14.75 -14.03 4.43
N VAL A 222 13.52 -14.56 4.59
CA VAL A 222 12.49 -14.45 3.54
C VAL A 222 11.88 -13.07 3.46
N THR A 223 11.98 -12.26 4.50
CA THR A 223 11.47 -10.88 4.54
C THR A 223 12.52 -9.83 4.14
N ALA A 224 13.65 -10.21 3.56
CA ALA A 224 14.72 -9.28 3.18
C ALA A 224 14.27 -8.15 2.23
N ASN A 225 13.29 -8.42 1.36
CA ASN A 225 12.70 -7.47 0.41
C ASN A 225 11.26 -7.07 0.80
N VAL A 226 10.96 -7.02 2.10
CA VAL A 226 9.63 -6.66 2.61
C VAL A 226 9.66 -5.30 3.31
N TRP A 227 8.66 -4.48 3.03
CA TRP A 227 8.30 -3.27 3.78
C TRP A 227 6.93 -3.46 4.42
N TYR A 228 6.68 -2.77 5.50
CA TYR A 228 5.44 -2.84 6.28
C TYR A 228 4.79 -1.48 6.27
N ASP A 229 3.53 -1.40 5.89
CA ASP A 229 2.83 -0.14 5.93
C ASP A 229 2.04 0.04 7.22
N THR A 230 1.77 1.30 7.57
CA THR A 230 1.05 1.69 8.79
C THR A 230 -0.45 1.82 8.59
N ALA A 231 -0.98 1.34 7.46
CA ALA A 231 -2.39 1.44 7.13
C ALA A 231 -3.27 0.88 8.27
N ALA A 232 -4.33 1.58 8.58
CA ALA A 232 -5.31 1.24 9.61
C ALA A 232 -4.76 1.05 11.04
N THR A 233 -3.52 1.47 11.35
CA THR A 233 -2.87 1.26 12.67
C THR A 233 -3.79 1.55 13.85
N ILE A 234 -4.52 2.66 13.83
CA ILE A 234 -5.36 3.13 14.95
C ILE A 234 -6.53 2.19 15.31
N TYR A 235 -6.88 1.28 14.41
CA TYR A 235 -7.91 0.27 14.63
C TYR A 235 -7.32 -1.08 15.04
N LEU A 236 -6.03 -1.31 14.74
CA LEU A 236 -5.40 -2.61 14.86
C LEU A 236 -4.48 -2.71 16.07
N TYR A 237 -3.70 -1.66 16.33
CA TYR A 237 -2.63 -1.68 17.33
C TYR A 237 -2.62 -0.42 18.19
N ARG A 238 -2.03 -0.52 19.38
CA ARG A 238 -1.63 0.65 20.19
C ARG A 238 -0.36 1.26 19.59
N ASP A 239 -0.09 2.54 19.90
CA ASP A 239 1.08 3.27 19.39
C ASP A 239 2.42 2.61 19.71
N ALA A 240 2.48 1.76 20.73
CA ALA A 240 3.64 0.93 21.04
C ALA A 240 4.08 0.02 19.88
N ILE A 241 3.25 -0.18 18.84
CA ILE A 241 3.62 -0.92 17.61
C ILE A 241 4.81 -0.27 16.91
N PHE A 242 4.87 1.07 16.86
CA PHE A 242 5.94 1.80 16.17
C PHE A 242 7.32 1.50 16.75
N PRO A 243 7.63 1.76 18.05
CA PRO A 243 8.93 1.43 18.60
C PRO A 243 9.21 -0.08 18.60
N ALA A 244 8.20 -0.93 18.80
CA ALA A 244 8.37 -2.38 18.75
C ALA A 244 8.77 -2.87 17.36
N ALA A 245 8.08 -2.43 16.30
CA ALA A 245 8.38 -2.80 14.94
C ALA A 245 9.77 -2.26 14.51
N ILE A 246 10.10 -1.02 14.84
CA ILE A 246 11.44 -0.45 14.58
C ILE A 246 12.54 -1.32 15.19
N GLN A 247 12.35 -1.80 16.42
CA GLN A 247 13.32 -2.66 17.08
C GLN A 247 13.47 -4.03 16.38
N LEU A 248 12.41 -4.53 15.76
CA LEU A 248 12.39 -5.85 15.11
C LEU A 248 12.87 -5.82 13.66
N VAL A 249 12.40 -4.84 12.86
CA VAL A 249 12.61 -4.82 11.40
C VAL A 249 13.41 -3.61 10.91
N GLY A 250 13.67 -2.62 11.78
CA GLY A 250 14.32 -1.35 11.41
C GLY A 250 13.31 -0.30 10.93
N ALA A 251 13.61 0.98 11.16
CA ALA A 251 12.76 2.09 10.72
C ALA A 251 12.69 2.18 9.19
N GLU A 252 13.75 1.77 8.48
CA GLU A 252 13.88 1.77 7.02
C GLU A 252 12.91 0.81 6.31
N ARG A 253 12.25 -0.07 7.06
CA ARG A 253 11.26 -1.03 6.53
C ARG A 253 9.81 -0.62 6.77
N ILE A 254 9.57 0.54 7.37
CA ILE A 254 8.23 1.00 7.72
C ILE A 254 7.84 2.16 6.81
N LEU A 255 6.64 2.09 6.22
CA LEU A 255 6.09 3.09 5.32
C LEU A 255 4.88 3.76 5.96
N PHE A 256 4.85 5.09 5.96
CA PHE A 256 3.64 5.82 6.29
C PHE A 256 2.53 5.47 5.30
N ALA A 257 1.39 5.06 5.83
CA ALA A 257 0.20 4.71 5.07
C ALA A 257 -1.05 4.98 5.92
N SER A 258 -2.04 5.61 5.34
CA SER A 258 -3.24 5.99 6.06
C SER A 258 -4.40 5.02 5.88
N ASP A 259 -4.46 4.31 4.75
CA ASP A 259 -5.67 3.63 4.28
C ASP A 259 -6.80 4.65 3.99
N TYR A 260 -6.44 5.76 3.33
CA TYR A 260 -7.42 6.78 2.92
C TYR A 260 -8.37 6.19 1.88
N GLY A 261 -9.53 6.37 1.98
CA GLY A 261 -10.85 6.56 2.38
C GLY A 261 -11.30 6.03 3.76
N LEU A 262 -10.54 5.18 4.44
CA LEU A 262 -10.96 4.73 5.77
C LEU A 262 -10.52 5.73 6.85
N ILE A 263 -9.30 6.23 6.79
CA ILE A 263 -8.69 7.10 7.80
C ILE A 263 -8.10 8.35 7.13
N ARG A 264 -8.24 9.50 7.78
CA ARG A 264 -7.61 10.74 7.34
C ARG A 264 -6.10 10.68 7.57
N GLN A 265 -5.32 11.16 6.60
CA GLN A 265 -3.85 11.16 6.60
C GLN A 265 -3.26 11.83 7.85
N GLN A 266 -3.77 13.00 8.22
CA GLN A 266 -3.32 13.74 9.41
C GLN A 266 -3.36 12.89 10.68
N ARG A 267 -4.35 12.01 10.80
CA ARG A 267 -4.52 11.19 11.99
C ARG A 267 -3.39 10.17 12.18
N ILE A 268 -2.92 9.54 11.11
CA ILE A 268 -1.79 8.61 11.17
C ILE A 268 -0.47 9.39 11.35
N ILE A 269 -0.32 10.54 10.70
CA ILE A 269 0.84 11.42 10.90
C ILE A 269 0.98 11.80 12.37
N ASP A 270 -0.11 12.17 13.03
CA ASP A 270 -0.11 12.54 14.44
C ASP A 270 0.29 11.35 15.34
N HIS A 271 -0.22 10.15 15.05
CA HIS A 271 0.18 8.92 15.77
C HIS A 271 1.68 8.64 15.64
N ILE A 272 2.24 8.74 14.41
CA ILE A 272 3.68 8.54 14.19
C ILE A 272 4.50 9.56 14.97
N LYS A 273 4.13 10.84 14.94
CA LYS A 273 4.82 11.93 15.64
C LYS A 273 4.72 11.82 17.17
N GLN A 274 3.65 11.24 17.68
CA GLN A 274 3.40 11.07 19.12
C GLN A 274 3.91 9.73 19.68
N ALA A 275 4.40 8.82 18.83
CA ALA A 275 4.86 7.49 19.23
C ALA A 275 6.19 7.46 20.01
N GLY A 276 6.79 8.63 20.32
CA GLY A 276 8.04 8.73 21.08
C GLY A 276 9.26 8.25 20.32
N LEU A 277 9.25 8.36 19.00
CA LEU A 277 10.33 7.96 18.11
C LEU A 277 11.39 9.06 17.99
N ALA A 278 12.62 8.69 17.61
CA ALA A 278 13.64 9.65 17.19
C ALA A 278 13.21 10.36 15.89
N ASP A 279 13.56 11.65 15.74
CA ASP A 279 13.20 12.46 14.57
C ASP A 279 13.61 11.81 13.25
N GLU A 280 14.79 11.18 13.20
CA GLU A 280 15.28 10.46 12.03
C GLU A 280 14.36 9.30 11.63
N ALA A 281 13.87 8.54 12.60
CA ALA A 281 12.92 7.45 12.35
C ALA A 281 11.57 7.98 11.84
N ILE A 282 11.10 9.10 12.39
CA ILE A 282 9.88 9.78 11.91
C ILE A 282 10.03 10.21 10.45
N GLU A 283 11.15 10.85 10.09
CA GLU A 283 11.42 11.26 8.71
C GLU A 283 11.53 10.06 7.75
N MET A 284 12.17 8.98 8.18
CA MET A 284 12.24 7.74 7.41
C MET A 284 10.84 7.19 7.11
N ILE A 285 10.01 7.04 8.14
CA ILE A 285 8.67 6.48 8.02
C ILE A 285 7.75 7.39 7.19
N LEU A 286 7.75 8.71 7.45
CA LEU A 286 6.86 9.65 6.79
C LEU A 286 7.16 9.83 5.30
N GLY A 287 8.40 9.54 4.84
CA GLY A 287 8.67 9.74 3.43
C GLY A 287 9.98 9.19 2.87
N LYS A 288 11.12 9.25 3.56
CA LYS A 288 12.42 8.86 2.98
C LYS A 288 12.43 7.41 2.47
N ASN A 289 11.78 6.49 3.20
CA ASN A 289 11.68 5.09 2.78
C ASN A 289 10.87 4.95 1.48
N ALA A 290 9.73 5.63 1.41
CA ALA A 290 8.89 5.66 0.22
C ALA A 290 9.62 6.31 -0.97
N GLN A 291 10.36 7.42 -0.75
CA GLN A 291 11.20 8.03 -1.78
C GLN A 291 12.21 7.03 -2.35
N GLY A 292 12.92 6.31 -1.47
CA GLY A 292 13.87 5.26 -1.90
C GLY A 292 13.23 4.15 -2.72
N LEU A 293 12.03 3.68 -2.32
CA LEU A 293 11.28 2.66 -3.06
C LEU A 293 10.79 3.15 -4.43
N LEU A 294 10.39 4.41 -4.53
CA LEU A 294 9.85 5.03 -5.73
C LEU A 294 10.95 5.58 -6.66
N GLY A 295 12.19 5.67 -6.19
CA GLY A 295 13.31 6.24 -6.94
C GLY A 295 13.20 7.77 -7.11
N LEU A 296 12.70 8.49 -6.10
CA LEU A 296 12.47 9.93 -6.09
C LEU A 296 13.60 10.72 -5.45
#